data_cf4774f8947012fcc061e964aa355e37
#
_entry.id   cf4774f8947012fcc061e964aa355e37
#
_cell.length_a   1.000
_cell.length_b   1.000
_cell.length_c   1.000
_cell.angle_alpha   90.00
_cell.angle_beta   90.00
_cell.angle_gamma   90.00
#
_symmetry.space_group_name_H-M   'P 1'
#
loop_
_entity.id
_entity.type
_entity.pdbx_description
1 polymer ?
#
loop_
_entity_poly.entity_id
_entity_poly.type
_entity_poly.pdbx_seq_one_letter_code
_entity_poly.pdbx_strand_id
1 'polypeptide(L)'
;MNAKHDLAEALCQLLETKTLEKITVKDIVARCGVNRQTFYYHFHDVYDLMRWIFDREAAALAQSIRSSGSDWRQELRTITDVLRSKRHLVMNAYRSVNRRDLERYLMQGYGPVIRRIVDQAAVGLDVTQGDLEFVSRFYARGLLSGVFD
;
A
#
# COMPACT_ATOMS: atom_id res chain seq x y z
N MET A 1 23.86 -1.28 3.16
CA MET A 1 22.93 -2.39 2.92
C MET A 1 21.83 -2.31 3.97
N ASN A 2 20.58 -2.17 3.58
CA ASN A 2 19.48 -2.06 4.55
C ASN A 2 18.66 -3.36 4.48
N ALA A 3 18.92 -4.26 5.42
CA ALA A 3 18.32 -5.59 5.45
C ALA A 3 16.78 -5.59 5.34
N LYS A 4 16.09 -4.56 5.91
CA LYS A 4 14.65 -4.42 5.75
C LYS A 4 14.23 -4.23 4.29
N HIS A 5 14.97 -3.43 3.53
CA HIS A 5 14.69 -3.19 2.11
C HIS A 5 15.00 -4.43 1.28
N ASP A 6 16.12 -5.11 1.57
CA ASP A 6 16.51 -6.31 0.84
C ASP A 6 15.49 -7.44 1.04
N LEU A 7 14.98 -7.61 2.27
CA LEU A 7 13.90 -8.55 2.60
C LEU A 7 12.58 -8.19 1.90
N ALA A 8 12.24 -6.90 1.84
CA ALA A 8 11.02 -6.43 1.17
C ALA A 8 11.10 -6.65 -0.34
N GLU A 9 12.22 -6.35 -0.96
CA GLU A 9 12.46 -6.59 -2.38
C GLU A 9 12.39 -8.09 -2.71
N ALA A 10 13.01 -8.94 -1.90
CA ALA A 10 12.92 -10.39 -2.05
C ALA A 10 11.49 -10.90 -1.98
N LEU A 11 10.66 -10.39 -1.03
CA LEU A 11 9.26 -10.74 -0.95
C LEU A 11 8.48 -10.27 -2.18
N CYS A 12 8.65 -9.03 -2.64
CA CYS A 12 8.01 -8.52 -3.85
C CYS A 12 8.32 -9.38 -5.08
N GLN A 13 9.59 -9.75 -5.28
CA GLN A 13 10.00 -10.62 -6.38
C GLN A 13 9.40 -12.03 -6.28
N LEU A 14 9.26 -12.61 -5.09
CA LEU A 14 8.62 -13.90 -4.90
C LEU A 14 7.11 -13.85 -5.18
N LEU A 15 6.47 -12.74 -4.88
CA LEU A 15 5.04 -12.51 -5.15
C LEU A 15 4.73 -12.35 -6.64
N GLU A 16 5.71 -12.15 -7.50
CA GLU A 16 5.48 -12.17 -8.96
C GLU A 16 5.08 -13.56 -9.45
N THR A 17 5.51 -14.62 -8.77
CA THR A 17 5.33 -16.01 -9.21
C THR A 17 4.58 -16.90 -8.22
N LYS A 18 4.45 -16.48 -6.95
CA LYS A 18 3.84 -17.24 -5.86
C LYS A 18 2.81 -16.40 -5.11
N THR A 19 1.78 -17.04 -4.54
CA THR A 19 0.90 -16.40 -3.56
C THR A 19 1.61 -16.30 -2.19
N LEU A 20 1.23 -15.32 -1.39
CA LEU A 20 1.86 -15.06 -0.07
C LEU A 20 1.84 -16.30 0.84
N GLU A 21 0.77 -17.10 0.83
CA GLU A 21 0.65 -18.35 1.61
C GLU A 21 1.72 -19.38 1.29
N LYS A 22 2.23 -19.36 0.05
CA LYS A 22 3.25 -20.31 -0.42
C LYS A 22 4.67 -19.79 -0.22
N ILE A 23 4.82 -18.57 0.31
CA ILE A 23 6.12 -17.95 0.55
C ILE A 23 6.49 -18.14 2.02
N THR A 24 7.65 -18.72 2.26
CA THR A 24 8.20 -18.94 3.60
C THR A 24 9.33 -17.96 3.90
N VAL A 25 9.63 -17.76 5.19
CA VAL A 25 10.81 -17.00 5.61
C VAL A 25 12.09 -17.58 4.98
N LYS A 26 12.16 -18.91 4.78
CA LYS A 26 13.30 -19.57 4.12
C LYS A 26 13.47 -19.09 2.68
N ASP A 27 12.37 -18.95 1.94
CA ASP A 27 12.44 -18.48 0.54
C ASP A 27 12.94 -17.03 0.49
N ILE A 28 12.44 -16.17 1.38
CA ILE A 28 12.80 -14.75 1.41
C ILE A 28 14.30 -14.58 1.74
N VAL A 29 14.78 -15.20 2.82
CA VAL A 29 16.18 -15.04 3.25
C VAL A 29 17.16 -15.68 2.26
N ALA A 30 16.78 -16.79 1.63
CA ALA A 30 17.58 -17.41 0.59
C ALA A 30 17.74 -16.50 -0.64
N ARG A 31 16.68 -15.75 -0.98
CA ARG A 31 16.66 -14.86 -2.14
C ARG A 31 17.52 -13.60 -1.94
N CYS A 32 17.53 -13.03 -0.73
CA CYS A 32 18.34 -11.84 -0.43
C CYS A 32 19.71 -12.15 0.23
N GLY A 33 20.04 -13.43 0.42
CA GLY A 33 21.37 -13.83 0.92
C GLY A 33 21.60 -13.53 2.40
N VAL A 34 20.54 -13.38 3.20
CA VAL A 34 20.64 -13.19 4.65
C VAL A 34 20.22 -14.45 5.43
N ASN A 35 20.49 -14.49 6.73
CA ASN A 35 20.06 -15.60 7.57
C ASN A 35 18.67 -15.35 8.19
N ARG A 36 18.04 -16.41 8.74
CA ARG A 36 16.73 -16.31 9.37
C ARG A 36 16.72 -15.41 10.60
N GLN A 37 17.83 -15.34 11.34
CA GLN A 37 17.94 -14.48 12.52
C GLN A 37 17.82 -12.99 12.12
N THR A 38 18.41 -12.60 10.99
CA THR A 38 18.27 -11.26 10.43
C THR A 38 16.81 -10.95 10.09
N PHE A 39 16.06 -11.93 9.55
CA PHE A 39 14.63 -11.75 9.29
C PHE A 39 13.89 -11.48 10.60
N TYR A 40 14.01 -12.36 11.60
CA TYR A 40 13.29 -12.26 12.88
C TYR A 40 13.75 -11.08 13.76
N TYR A 41 14.92 -10.52 13.50
CA TYR A 41 15.34 -9.25 14.12
C TYR A 41 14.48 -8.07 13.63
N HIS A 42 13.97 -8.12 12.41
CA HIS A 42 13.24 -7.02 11.79
C HIS A 42 11.72 -7.24 11.72
N PHE A 43 11.27 -8.47 11.56
CA PHE A 43 9.89 -8.82 11.30
C PHE A 43 9.49 -10.09 12.06
N HIS A 44 8.28 -10.08 12.58
CA HIS A 44 7.75 -11.23 13.31
C HIS A 44 7.43 -12.40 12.36
N ASP A 45 6.82 -12.12 11.21
CA ASP A 45 6.44 -13.08 10.18
C ASP A 45 6.38 -12.43 8.79
N VAL A 46 6.00 -13.22 7.77
CA VAL A 46 5.89 -12.75 6.39
C VAL A 46 4.77 -11.69 6.24
N TYR A 47 3.71 -11.78 7.03
CA TYR A 47 2.62 -10.82 7.00
C TYR A 47 3.02 -9.47 7.59
N ASP A 48 3.87 -9.48 8.62
CA ASP A 48 4.45 -8.27 9.20
C ASP A 48 5.35 -7.54 8.20
N LEU A 49 6.18 -8.30 7.46
CA LEU A 49 6.97 -7.74 6.36
C LEU A 49 6.06 -7.17 5.25
N MET A 50 4.98 -7.86 4.88
CA MET A 50 4.03 -7.38 3.87
C MET A 50 3.36 -6.08 4.31
N ARG A 51 2.94 -5.99 5.57
CA ARG A 51 2.38 -4.76 6.15
C ARG A 51 3.36 -3.60 6.04
N TRP A 52 4.60 -3.82 6.43
CA TRP A 52 5.65 -2.81 6.33
C TRP A 52 5.88 -2.33 4.89
N ILE A 53 5.76 -3.22 3.90
CA ILE A 53 5.84 -2.84 2.48
C ILE A 53 4.69 -1.89 2.13
N PHE A 54 3.45 -2.22 2.48
CA PHE A 54 2.30 -1.35 2.21
C PHE A 54 2.40 0.02 2.89
N ASP A 55 2.80 0.05 4.17
CA ASP A 55 2.99 1.31 4.91
C ASP A 55 4.06 2.19 4.25
N ARG A 56 5.16 1.60 3.82
CA ARG A 56 6.23 2.30 3.12
C ARG A 56 5.78 2.86 1.77
N GLU A 57 5.08 2.07 0.98
CA GLU A 57 4.57 2.49 -0.33
C GLU A 57 3.55 3.64 -0.18
N ALA A 58 2.66 3.54 0.80
CA ALA A 58 1.71 4.61 1.10
C ALA A 58 2.41 5.90 1.57
N ALA A 59 3.43 5.78 2.41
CA ALA A 59 4.22 6.93 2.87
C ALA A 59 5.01 7.58 1.72
N ALA A 60 5.61 6.79 0.83
CA ALA A 60 6.31 7.28 -0.35
C ALA A 60 5.36 8.01 -1.30
N LEU A 61 4.17 7.48 -1.54
CA LEU A 61 3.13 8.14 -2.34
C LEU A 61 2.69 9.46 -1.70
N ALA A 62 2.42 9.48 -0.40
CA ALA A 62 2.04 10.68 0.32
C ALA A 62 3.14 11.77 0.26
N GLN A 63 4.40 11.37 0.30
CA GLN A 63 5.53 12.28 0.16
C GLN A 63 5.64 12.82 -1.27
N SER A 64 5.53 11.98 -2.28
CA SER A 64 5.55 12.37 -3.69
C SER A 64 4.47 13.40 -4.00
N ILE A 65 3.25 13.17 -3.51
CA ILE A 65 2.14 14.10 -3.66
C ILE A 65 2.41 15.44 -2.98
N ARG A 66 2.96 15.44 -1.76
CA ARG A 66 3.30 16.67 -1.04
C ARG A 66 4.39 17.49 -1.74
N SER A 67 5.38 16.83 -2.32
CA SER A 67 6.51 17.50 -2.96
C SER A 67 6.22 18.01 -4.36
N SER A 68 5.21 17.47 -5.03
CA SER A 68 4.91 17.83 -6.42
C SER A 68 4.23 19.20 -6.57
N GLY A 69 3.61 19.74 -5.51
CA GLY A 69 2.81 20.98 -5.59
C GLY A 69 1.70 20.92 -6.64
N SER A 70 1.31 19.71 -7.05
CA SER A 70 0.41 19.43 -8.16
C SER A 70 -1.05 19.69 -7.80
N ASP A 71 -1.86 19.96 -8.82
CA ASP A 71 -3.32 19.98 -8.72
C ASP A 71 -3.86 18.61 -8.30
N TRP A 72 -4.97 18.58 -7.56
CA TRP A 72 -5.63 17.38 -7.10
C TRP A 72 -5.92 16.36 -8.22
N ARG A 73 -6.12 16.83 -9.46
CA ARG A 73 -6.32 15.95 -10.63
C ARG A 73 -5.08 15.14 -10.95
N GLN A 74 -3.92 15.77 -10.85
CA GLN A 74 -2.63 15.11 -11.05
C GLN A 74 -2.34 14.12 -9.92
N GLU A 75 -2.66 14.51 -8.68
CA GLU A 75 -2.52 13.65 -7.51
C GLU A 75 -3.38 12.39 -7.64
N LEU A 76 -4.64 12.53 -8.07
CA LEU A 76 -5.55 11.42 -8.31
C LEU A 76 -5.04 10.45 -9.40
N ARG A 77 -4.50 10.99 -10.50
CA ARG A 77 -3.86 10.16 -11.55
C ARG A 77 -2.69 9.38 -10.98
N THR A 78 -1.80 10.03 -10.24
CA THR A 78 -0.64 9.39 -9.60
C THR A 78 -1.05 8.23 -8.70
N ILE A 79 -2.08 8.40 -7.87
CA ILE A 79 -2.62 7.32 -7.03
C ILE A 79 -3.14 6.17 -7.88
N THR A 80 -3.93 6.48 -8.91
CA THR A 80 -4.51 5.47 -9.78
C THR A 80 -3.41 4.66 -10.49
N ASP A 81 -2.37 5.30 -10.97
CA ASP A 81 -1.25 4.65 -11.63
C ASP A 81 -0.44 3.78 -10.66
N VAL A 82 -0.20 4.25 -9.44
CA VAL A 82 0.45 3.46 -8.38
C VAL A 82 -0.38 2.23 -8.03
N LEU A 83 -1.68 2.38 -7.81
CA LEU A 83 -2.57 1.26 -7.50
C LEU A 83 -2.60 0.23 -8.64
N ARG A 84 -2.66 0.68 -9.90
CA ARG A 84 -2.60 -0.20 -11.08
C ARG A 84 -1.26 -0.93 -11.18
N SER A 85 -0.14 -0.24 -11.00
CA SER A 85 1.20 -0.85 -11.08
C SER A 85 1.43 -1.88 -9.97
N LYS A 86 0.82 -1.69 -8.80
CA LYS A 86 0.93 -2.59 -7.65
C LYS A 86 -0.21 -3.62 -7.57
N ARG A 87 -1.13 -3.63 -8.56
CA ARG A 87 -2.30 -4.52 -8.55
C ARG A 87 -1.93 -5.99 -8.32
N HIS A 88 -0.89 -6.47 -8.99
CA HIS A 88 -0.46 -7.86 -8.86
C HIS A 88 0.01 -8.20 -7.43
N LEU A 89 0.76 -7.29 -6.81
CA LEU A 89 1.20 -7.41 -5.42
C LEU A 89 0.00 -7.47 -4.46
N VAL A 90 -0.94 -6.53 -4.62
CA VAL A 90 -2.16 -6.45 -3.80
C VAL A 90 -3.03 -7.70 -3.99
N MET A 91 -3.20 -8.18 -5.23
CA MET A 91 -4.00 -9.37 -5.53
C MET A 91 -3.38 -10.65 -4.97
N ASN A 92 -2.06 -10.80 -5.03
CA ASN A 92 -1.40 -11.97 -4.44
C ASN A 92 -1.42 -11.95 -2.90
N ALA A 93 -1.35 -10.76 -2.29
CA ALA A 93 -1.60 -10.61 -0.86
C ALA A 93 -3.07 -10.90 -0.51
N TYR A 94 -4.02 -10.40 -1.32
CA TYR A 94 -5.45 -10.58 -1.11
C TYR A 94 -5.90 -12.05 -1.09
N ARG A 95 -5.30 -12.90 -1.90
CA ARG A 95 -5.60 -14.34 -1.91
C ARG A 95 -5.15 -15.08 -0.66
N SER A 96 -4.30 -14.46 0.14
CA SER A 96 -3.60 -15.08 1.25
C SER A 96 -3.88 -14.46 2.62
N VAL A 97 -4.46 -13.26 2.65
CA VAL A 97 -4.78 -12.52 3.87
C VAL A 97 -6.31 -12.40 3.99
N ASN A 98 -6.81 -12.32 5.22
CA ASN A 98 -8.20 -11.98 5.42
C ASN A 98 -8.51 -10.65 4.70
N ARG A 99 -9.48 -10.68 3.78
CA ARG A 99 -9.92 -9.52 2.98
C ARG A 99 -10.08 -8.25 3.82
N ARG A 100 -10.71 -8.38 5.01
CA ARG A 100 -10.95 -7.23 5.90
C ARG A 100 -9.66 -6.60 6.42
N ASP A 101 -8.66 -7.42 6.69
CA ASP A 101 -7.37 -6.94 7.19
C ASP A 101 -6.60 -6.20 6.11
N LEU A 102 -6.56 -6.74 4.90
CA LEU A 102 -5.94 -6.07 3.76
C LEU A 102 -6.64 -4.75 3.41
N GLU A 103 -7.98 -4.75 3.33
CA GLU A 103 -8.76 -3.52 3.10
C GLU A 103 -8.47 -2.47 4.18
N ARG A 104 -8.38 -2.88 5.45
CA ARG A 104 -8.04 -1.98 6.56
C ARG A 104 -6.64 -1.39 6.40
N TYR A 105 -5.62 -2.19 6.04
CA TYR A 105 -4.27 -1.69 5.81
C TYR A 105 -4.21 -0.70 4.65
N LEU A 106 -4.84 -1.04 3.54
CA LEU A 106 -4.90 -0.15 2.38
C LEU A 106 -5.62 1.16 2.72
N MET A 107 -6.74 1.08 3.45
CA MET A 107 -7.46 2.27 3.92
C MET A 107 -6.64 3.13 4.88
N GLN A 108 -5.85 2.54 5.79
CA GLN A 108 -4.97 3.28 6.70
C GLN A 108 -3.86 4.00 5.94
N GLY A 109 -3.27 3.37 4.94
CA GLY A 109 -2.21 3.96 4.13
C GLY A 109 -2.70 5.00 3.13
N TYR A 110 -3.69 4.65 2.32
CA TYR A 110 -4.15 5.50 1.22
C TYR A 110 -5.28 6.47 1.60
N GLY A 111 -6.04 6.18 2.65
CA GLY A 111 -7.15 7.02 3.12
C GLY A 111 -6.76 8.48 3.37
N PRO A 112 -5.68 8.76 4.13
CA PRO A 112 -5.21 10.14 4.36
C PRO A 112 -4.83 10.88 3.09
N VAL A 113 -4.29 10.17 2.08
CA VAL A 113 -3.93 10.77 0.79
C VAL A 113 -5.18 11.16 0.01
N ILE A 114 -6.17 10.26 -0.04
CA ILE A 114 -7.48 10.57 -0.67
C ILE A 114 -8.17 11.71 0.05
N ARG A 115 -8.15 11.74 1.39
CA ARG A 115 -8.73 12.84 2.16
C ARG A 115 -8.13 14.19 1.76
N ARG A 116 -6.82 14.28 1.65
CA ARG A 116 -6.14 15.49 1.20
C ARG A 116 -6.59 15.94 -0.19
N ILE A 117 -6.75 15.01 -1.13
CA ILE A 117 -7.24 15.31 -2.48
C ILE A 117 -8.66 15.89 -2.44
N VAL A 118 -9.52 15.28 -1.62
CA VAL A 118 -10.90 15.77 -1.43
C VAL A 118 -10.90 17.15 -0.80
N ASP A 119 -10.09 17.39 0.23
CA ASP A 119 -9.97 18.70 0.87
C ASP A 119 -9.50 19.77 -0.13
N GLN A 120 -8.55 19.47 -1.01
CA GLN A 120 -8.09 20.40 -2.06
C GLN A 120 -9.17 20.64 -3.13
N ALA A 121 -9.88 19.59 -3.55
CA ALA A 121 -10.95 19.71 -4.54
C ALA A 121 -12.15 20.50 -4.02
N ALA A 122 -12.35 20.51 -2.71
CA ALA A 122 -13.46 21.19 -2.03
C ALA A 122 -13.16 22.67 -1.71
N VAL A 123 -11.96 23.18 -2.00
CA VAL A 123 -11.63 24.58 -1.75
C VAL A 123 -12.60 25.49 -2.49
N GLY A 124 -13.26 26.39 -1.75
CA GLY A 124 -14.26 27.33 -2.28
C GLY A 124 -15.66 26.76 -2.40
N LEU A 125 -15.91 25.52 -1.98
CA LEU A 125 -17.24 24.92 -1.90
C LEU A 125 -17.82 25.06 -0.48
N ASP A 126 -19.13 25.26 -0.39
CA ASP A 126 -19.85 25.25 0.88
C ASP A 126 -20.23 23.81 1.25
N VAL A 127 -19.33 23.11 1.91
CA VAL A 127 -19.47 21.70 2.30
C VAL A 127 -19.08 21.51 3.77
N THR A 128 -19.74 20.57 4.45
CA THR A 128 -19.43 20.26 5.85
C THR A 128 -18.25 19.28 5.96
N GLN A 129 -17.64 19.23 7.17
CA GLN A 129 -16.63 18.21 7.46
C GLN A 129 -17.17 16.78 7.32
N GLY A 130 -18.45 16.57 7.64
CA GLY A 130 -19.14 15.29 7.44
C GLY A 130 -19.19 14.89 5.98
N ASP A 131 -19.49 15.84 5.08
CA ASP A 131 -19.51 15.59 3.64
C ASP A 131 -18.12 15.22 3.12
N LEU A 132 -17.08 15.95 3.52
CA LEU A 132 -15.69 15.67 3.15
C LEU A 132 -15.24 14.28 3.63
N GLU A 133 -15.65 13.90 4.83
CA GLU A 133 -15.34 12.58 5.38
C GLU A 133 -16.06 11.46 4.65
N PHE A 134 -17.33 11.66 4.34
CA PHE A 134 -18.12 10.71 3.55
C PHE A 134 -17.53 10.52 2.15
N VAL A 135 -17.29 11.61 1.43
CA VAL A 135 -16.74 11.61 0.07
C VAL A 135 -15.35 10.95 0.05
N SER A 136 -14.49 11.28 1.01
CA SER A 136 -13.15 10.69 1.11
C SER A 136 -13.21 9.18 1.30
N ARG A 137 -14.08 8.69 2.20
CA ARG A 137 -14.26 7.25 2.42
C ARG A 137 -14.86 6.54 1.21
N PHE A 138 -15.81 7.18 0.54
CA PHE A 138 -16.44 6.65 -0.66
C PHE A 138 -15.42 6.45 -1.78
N TYR A 139 -14.65 7.49 -2.10
CA TYR A 139 -13.62 7.40 -3.16
C TYR A 139 -12.46 6.46 -2.79
N ALA A 140 -12.01 6.46 -1.55
CA ALA A 140 -10.96 5.54 -1.10
C ALA A 140 -11.39 4.08 -1.27
N ARG A 141 -12.62 3.73 -0.88
CA ARG A 141 -13.15 2.38 -1.07
C ARG A 141 -13.38 2.04 -2.53
N GLY A 142 -13.90 2.98 -3.33
CA GLY A 142 -14.11 2.78 -4.76
C GLY A 142 -12.80 2.51 -5.51
N LEU A 143 -11.75 3.28 -5.24
CA LEU A 143 -10.43 3.08 -5.83
C LEU A 143 -9.82 1.74 -5.43
N LEU A 144 -9.93 1.36 -4.16
CA LEU A 144 -9.44 0.06 -3.69
C LEU A 144 -10.27 -1.10 -4.29
N SER A 145 -11.59 -0.97 -4.41
CA SER A 145 -12.44 -1.97 -5.06
C SER A 145 -11.99 -2.21 -6.50
N GLY A 146 -11.70 -1.16 -7.26
CA GLY A 146 -11.20 -1.27 -8.63
C GLY A 146 -9.82 -1.94 -8.77
N VAL A 147 -9.09 -2.13 -7.67
CA VAL A 147 -7.85 -2.93 -7.65
C VAL A 147 -8.18 -4.43 -7.57
N PHE A 148 -9.31 -4.79 -6.96
CA PHE A 148 -9.72 -6.18 -6.75
C PHE A 148 -10.56 -6.76 -7.91
N ASP A 149 -11.13 -5.92 -8.77
CA ASP A 149 -11.85 -6.29 -9.99
C ASP A 149 -10.89 -6.50 -11.17
#